data_bb96fc8e03abf8e6aa5360bd22cb27b9
#
_entry.id   bb96fc8e03abf8e6aa5360bd22cb27b9
#
_cell.length_a   1.000
_cell.length_b   1.000
_cell.length_c   1.000
_cell.angle_alpha   90.00
_cell.angle_beta   90.00
_cell.angle_gamma   90.00
#
_symmetry.space_group_name_H-M   'P 1'
#
loop_
_entity.id
_entity.type
_entity.pdbx_description
1 polymer ?
#
loop_
_entity_poly.entity_id
_entity_poly.type
_entity_poly.pdbx_seq_one_letter_code
_entity_poly.pdbx_strand_id
1 'polypeptide(L)'
;MADDAKELLTPDGLARAAWTFMEESGLNRIPAELAVSPECAGAQIYEEPLVGIAAANDPLFTGEFKKPQVIGEHFRAPEEWVQGAASVVSFFLPFTEAVRRSNRTREDVPYDPAITNQRCSALWLHARVEGQKLVAMLSVHLCELLQEAGFRAVAPSLSPEFRMASPFSSNWSERHVAFAAGLGTFGLSKGLITAKGMAGRLGSVVTDAPMAPTPRPYTSPFEYCTLCGACARRCPAGAIDVARGCALGKDQLVCGPYMKGSYLPPHGEAGIVRYGCGKCQVGVPCEHGIPKRPVR
;
A
#
# COMPACT_ATOMS: atom_id res chain seq x y z
N MET A 1 19.95 -5.79 -25.43
CA MET A 1 19.69 -7.00 -24.57
C MET A 1 20.46 -6.98 -23.25
N ALA A 2 21.83 -6.96 -23.22
CA ALA A 2 22.55 -6.95 -21.93
C ALA A 2 22.43 -5.60 -21.18
N ASP A 3 22.39 -4.49 -21.89
CA ASP A 3 22.22 -3.16 -21.29
C ASP A 3 20.78 -2.92 -20.82
N ASP A 4 19.78 -3.39 -21.56
CA ASP A 4 18.36 -3.30 -21.18
C ASP A 4 18.07 -4.10 -19.89
N ALA A 5 18.69 -5.28 -19.75
CA ALA A 5 18.55 -6.10 -18.55
C ALA A 5 19.21 -5.43 -17.32
N LYS A 6 20.35 -4.73 -17.50
CA LYS A 6 20.98 -3.99 -16.41
C LYS A 6 20.16 -2.78 -15.99
N GLU A 7 19.54 -2.08 -16.93
CA GLU A 7 18.68 -0.95 -16.64
C GLU A 7 17.41 -1.38 -15.89
N LEU A 8 16.80 -2.52 -16.28
CA LEU A 8 15.66 -3.10 -15.59
C LEU A 8 15.94 -3.38 -14.10
N LEU A 9 17.15 -3.85 -13.77
CA LEU A 9 17.56 -4.21 -12.42
C LEU A 9 17.90 -3.00 -11.51
N THR A 10 17.30 -1.85 -11.78
CA THR A 10 17.42 -0.62 -10.97
C THR A 10 16.06 -0.13 -10.51
N PRO A 11 15.97 0.65 -9.40
CA PRO A 11 14.69 1.24 -8.98
C PRO A 11 14.01 2.05 -10.09
N ASP A 12 14.78 2.84 -10.85
CA ASP A 12 14.26 3.69 -11.94
C ASP A 12 13.80 2.86 -13.14
N GLY A 13 14.53 1.81 -13.50
CA GLY A 13 14.14 0.90 -14.58
C GLY A 13 12.85 0.16 -14.26
N LEU A 14 12.76 -0.39 -13.06
CA LEU A 14 11.54 -1.04 -12.57
C LEU A 14 10.36 -0.06 -12.45
N ALA A 15 10.61 1.19 -12.05
CA ALA A 15 9.57 2.23 -11.98
C ALA A 15 9.05 2.58 -13.38
N ARG A 16 9.93 2.71 -14.38
CA ARG A 16 9.52 2.93 -15.78
C ARG A 16 8.71 1.76 -16.32
N ALA A 17 9.20 0.52 -16.14
CA ALA A 17 8.46 -0.67 -16.57
C ALA A 17 7.07 -0.75 -15.90
N ALA A 18 7.00 -0.48 -14.60
CA ALA A 18 5.74 -0.43 -13.86
C ALA A 18 4.80 0.65 -14.41
N TRP A 19 5.30 1.85 -14.69
CA TRP A 19 4.50 2.94 -15.23
C TRP A 19 3.99 2.63 -16.64
N THR A 20 4.83 2.13 -17.52
CA THR A 20 4.43 1.69 -18.86
C THR A 20 3.30 0.67 -18.81
N PHE A 21 3.44 -0.36 -17.97
CA PHE A 21 2.37 -1.34 -17.76
C PHE A 21 1.07 -0.69 -17.26
N MET A 22 1.16 0.24 -16.31
CA MET A 22 0.00 0.93 -15.74
C MET A 22 -0.73 1.78 -16.79
N GLU A 23 -0.03 2.39 -17.74
CA GLU A 23 -0.62 3.19 -18.82
C GLU A 23 -1.24 2.31 -19.90
N GLU A 24 -0.58 1.21 -20.29
CA GLU A 24 -0.97 0.38 -21.42
C GLU A 24 -2.05 -0.67 -21.07
N SER A 25 -2.07 -1.18 -19.84
CA SER A 25 -2.98 -2.25 -19.43
C SER A 25 -4.46 -1.84 -19.34
N GLY A 26 -4.74 -0.54 -19.30
CA GLY A 26 -6.09 -0.02 -19.02
C GLY A 26 -6.56 -0.20 -17.56
N LEU A 27 -5.81 -0.97 -16.74
CA LEU A 27 -6.19 -1.29 -15.35
C LEU A 27 -6.06 -0.10 -14.39
N ASN A 28 -5.34 0.96 -14.79
CA ASN A 28 -5.22 2.18 -14.00
C ASN A 28 -6.42 3.13 -14.15
N ARG A 29 -7.52 2.62 -14.71
CA ARG A 29 -8.77 3.35 -14.85
C ARG A 29 -9.93 2.51 -14.35
N ILE A 30 -10.95 3.17 -13.80
CA ILE A 30 -12.18 2.51 -13.38
C ILE A 30 -12.99 2.16 -14.63
N PRO A 31 -13.27 0.86 -14.89
CA PRO A 31 -14.08 0.45 -16.03
C PRO A 31 -15.47 1.06 -15.96
N ALA A 32 -15.98 1.55 -17.09
CA ALA A 32 -17.28 2.22 -17.15
C ALA A 32 -18.43 1.30 -16.71
N GLU A 33 -18.36 0.02 -17.06
CA GLU A 33 -19.34 -1.00 -16.69
C GLU A 33 -19.36 -1.36 -15.21
N LEU A 34 -18.27 -1.04 -14.48
CA LEU A 34 -18.17 -1.25 -13.03
C LEU A 34 -18.43 0.03 -12.24
N ALA A 35 -18.47 1.19 -12.89
CA ALA A 35 -18.63 2.48 -12.25
C ALA A 35 -20.03 2.65 -11.65
N VAL A 36 -20.11 2.94 -10.35
CA VAL A 36 -21.40 3.16 -9.65
C VAL A 36 -22.00 4.54 -9.93
N SER A 37 -21.24 5.42 -10.57
CA SER A 37 -21.72 6.74 -11.00
C SER A 37 -20.88 7.24 -12.18
N PRO A 38 -21.41 8.15 -13.01
CA PRO A 38 -20.69 8.69 -14.17
C PRO A 38 -19.33 9.31 -13.82
N GLU A 39 -19.19 9.92 -12.63
CA GLU A 39 -17.95 10.57 -12.19
C GLU A 39 -16.84 9.54 -11.89
N CYS A 40 -17.20 8.29 -11.66
CA CYS A 40 -16.24 7.22 -11.43
C CYS A 40 -15.74 6.59 -12.73
N ALA A 41 -16.54 6.63 -13.81
CA ALA A 41 -16.22 5.98 -15.07
C ALA A 41 -14.97 6.59 -15.72
N GLY A 42 -14.00 5.74 -16.05
CA GLY A 42 -12.75 6.16 -16.69
C GLY A 42 -11.78 6.93 -15.79
N ALA A 43 -12.13 7.17 -14.53
CA ALA A 43 -11.27 7.91 -13.60
C ALA A 43 -9.95 7.16 -13.37
N GLN A 44 -8.83 7.87 -13.50
CA GLN A 44 -7.51 7.34 -13.21
C GLN A 44 -7.32 7.13 -11.70
N ILE A 45 -6.77 5.97 -11.35
CA ILE A 45 -6.64 5.54 -9.95
C ILE A 45 -5.33 6.01 -9.33
N TYR A 46 -4.20 5.74 -9.99
CA TYR A 46 -2.86 5.99 -9.46
C TYR A 46 -2.04 6.95 -10.33
N GLU A 47 -1.16 7.66 -9.67
CA GLU A 47 -0.05 8.41 -10.25
C GLU A 47 1.17 7.48 -10.45
N GLU A 48 2.26 8.00 -11.01
CA GLU A 48 3.53 7.27 -11.19
C GLU A 48 3.99 6.58 -9.90
N PRO A 49 4.47 5.33 -9.99
CA PRO A 49 4.92 4.55 -8.84
C PRO A 49 6.20 5.11 -8.20
N LEU A 50 6.41 4.77 -6.93
CA LEU A 50 7.75 4.75 -6.32
C LEU A 50 8.19 3.29 -6.23
N VAL A 51 9.44 3.02 -6.55
CA VAL A 51 10.05 1.69 -6.42
C VAL A 51 11.27 1.78 -5.51
N GLY A 52 11.43 0.78 -4.66
CA GLY A 52 12.59 0.60 -3.81
C GLY A 52 13.00 -0.87 -3.74
N ILE A 53 14.25 -1.11 -3.45
CA ILE A 53 14.86 -2.44 -3.38
C ILE A 53 15.46 -2.64 -2.00
N ALA A 54 15.18 -3.78 -1.38
CA ALA A 54 15.86 -4.24 -0.18
C ALA A 54 16.70 -5.47 -0.49
N ALA A 55 17.83 -5.64 0.20
CA ALA A 55 18.56 -6.90 0.18
C ALA A 55 17.71 -7.99 0.88
N ALA A 56 17.62 -9.18 0.29
CA ALA A 56 16.80 -10.25 0.85
C ALA A 56 17.31 -10.76 2.22
N ASN A 57 18.60 -10.59 2.49
CA ASN A 57 19.25 -10.94 3.77
C ASN A 57 19.29 -9.77 4.78
N ASP A 58 18.58 -8.67 4.53
CA ASP A 58 18.50 -7.56 5.48
C ASP A 58 18.03 -8.06 6.86
N PRO A 59 18.69 -7.64 7.96
CA PRO A 59 18.31 -8.03 9.33
C PRO A 59 16.85 -7.75 9.70
N LEU A 60 16.18 -6.81 9.02
CA LEU A 60 14.75 -6.57 9.19
C LEU A 60 13.92 -7.81 8.83
N PHE A 61 14.24 -8.49 7.72
CA PHE A 61 13.53 -9.70 7.29
C PHE A 61 13.87 -10.92 8.13
N THR A 62 15.14 -11.08 8.45
CA THR A 62 15.64 -12.31 9.09
C THR A 62 15.41 -12.34 10.61
N GLY A 63 15.21 -11.18 11.23
CA GLY A 63 15.07 -11.07 12.68
C GLY A 63 13.98 -10.10 13.14
N GLU A 64 14.06 -8.83 12.77
CA GLU A 64 13.20 -7.80 13.36
C GLU A 64 11.71 -8.02 13.10
N PHE A 65 11.32 -8.37 11.86
CA PHE A 65 9.92 -8.59 11.50
C PHE A 65 9.35 -9.87 12.13
N LYS A 66 10.18 -10.84 12.53
CA LYS A 66 9.74 -12.04 13.24
C LYS A 66 9.42 -11.80 14.72
N LYS A 67 9.79 -10.63 15.29
CA LYS A 67 9.46 -10.29 16.67
C LYS A 67 7.94 -10.13 16.88
N PRO A 68 7.37 -10.64 18.01
CA PRO A 68 5.93 -10.57 18.27
C PRO A 68 5.34 -9.17 18.29
N GLN A 69 6.12 -8.16 18.67
CA GLN A 69 5.69 -6.76 18.72
C GLN A 69 5.72 -6.05 17.35
N VAL A 70 6.27 -6.70 16.31
CA VAL A 70 6.35 -6.16 14.93
C VAL A 70 5.32 -6.86 14.04
N ILE A 71 5.65 -8.06 13.52
CA ILE A 71 4.71 -8.89 12.75
C ILE A 71 4.44 -10.19 13.49
N GLY A 72 5.51 -10.88 13.93
CA GLY A 72 5.46 -12.14 14.66
C GLY A 72 6.20 -13.28 13.95
N GLU A 73 6.34 -14.40 14.64
CA GLU A 73 7.08 -15.58 14.16
C GLU A 73 6.55 -16.18 12.87
N HIS A 74 5.28 -15.93 12.55
CA HIS A 74 4.64 -16.36 11.30
C HIS A 74 5.12 -15.60 10.07
N PHE A 75 5.90 -14.51 10.22
CA PHE A 75 6.48 -13.80 9.08
C PHE A 75 7.51 -14.70 8.37
N ARG A 76 7.37 -14.81 7.06
CA ARG A 76 8.31 -15.56 6.23
C ARG A 76 9.33 -14.60 5.62
N ALA A 77 10.62 -14.92 5.83
CA ALA A 77 11.73 -14.17 5.23
C ALA A 77 11.77 -14.40 3.70
N PRO A 78 12.41 -13.51 2.91
CA PRO A 78 12.49 -13.65 1.46
C PRO A 78 12.99 -15.02 0.97
N GLU A 79 13.96 -15.61 1.64
CA GLU A 79 14.51 -16.93 1.35
C GLU A 79 13.44 -18.05 1.43
N GLU A 80 12.41 -17.86 2.25
CA GLU A 80 11.30 -18.82 2.41
C GLU A 80 10.26 -18.71 1.28
N TRP A 81 10.38 -17.71 0.39
CA TRP A 81 9.56 -17.53 -0.82
C TRP A 81 10.30 -17.89 -2.09
N VAL A 82 11.58 -17.52 -2.19
CA VAL A 82 12.47 -17.84 -3.31
C VAL A 82 13.80 -18.31 -2.74
N GLN A 83 14.12 -19.58 -2.94
CA GLN A 83 15.42 -20.12 -2.52
C GLN A 83 16.56 -19.36 -3.21
N GLY A 84 17.54 -18.88 -2.44
CA GLY A 84 18.62 -18.05 -2.95
C GLY A 84 18.17 -16.61 -3.27
N ALA A 85 17.10 -16.13 -2.65
CA ALA A 85 16.64 -14.75 -2.81
C ALA A 85 17.77 -13.76 -2.55
N ALA A 86 17.97 -12.84 -3.49
CA ALA A 86 18.97 -11.77 -3.41
C ALA A 86 18.35 -10.41 -3.11
N SER A 87 17.18 -10.16 -3.68
CA SER A 87 16.52 -8.84 -3.57
C SER A 87 15.01 -8.95 -3.35
N VAL A 88 14.46 -7.91 -2.73
CA VAL A 88 13.03 -7.68 -2.62
C VAL A 88 12.71 -6.33 -3.25
N VAL A 89 11.95 -6.35 -4.33
CA VAL A 89 11.41 -5.14 -4.98
C VAL A 89 10.13 -4.76 -4.28
N SER A 90 9.99 -3.53 -3.83
CA SER A 90 8.74 -2.98 -3.31
C SER A 90 8.32 -1.76 -4.10
N PHE A 91 7.03 -1.62 -4.33
CA PHE A 91 6.48 -0.45 -5.01
C PHE A 91 5.30 0.16 -4.23
N PHE A 92 5.17 1.48 -4.36
CA PHE A 92 4.06 2.25 -3.84
C PHE A 92 3.36 2.96 -4.99
N LEU A 93 2.05 2.75 -5.11
CA LEU A 93 1.17 3.40 -6.08
C LEU A 93 0.37 4.49 -5.37
N PRO A 94 0.73 5.78 -5.51
CA PRO A 94 -0.02 6.87 -4.89
C PRO A 94 -1.34 7.08 -5.63
N PHE A 95 -2.44 7.28 -4.89
CA PHE A 95 -3.72 7.65 -5.48
C PHE A 95 -3.64 9.03 -6.12
N THR A 96 -4.34 9.22 -7.24
CA THR A 96 -4.46 10.52 -7.90
C THR A 96 -5.08 11.57 -6.97
N GLU A 97 -4.83 12.84 -7.26
CA GLU A 97 -5.45 13.95 -6.53
C GLU A 97 -6.98 13.88 -6.58
N ALA A 98 -7.56 13.44 -7.70
CA ALA A 98 -9.01 13.25 -7.83
C ALA A 98 -9.54 12.25 -6.80
N VAL A 99 -8.88 11.09 -6.67
CA VAL A 99 -9.24 10.05 -5.69
C VAL A 99 -9.08 10.57 -4.26
N ARG A 100 -7.96 11.22 -3.94
CA ARG A 100 -7.71 11.77 -2.60
C ARG A 100 -8.74 12.83 -2.23
N ARG A 101 -8.96 13.82 -3.13
CA ARG A 101 -9.89 14.92 -2.90
C ARG A 101 -11.32 14.45 -2.71
N SER A 102 -11.77 13.46 -3.49
CA SER A 102 -13.13 12.92 -3.37
C SER A 102 -13.46 12.42 -1.97
N ASN A 103 -12.46 11.94 -1.23
CA ASN A 103 -12.65 11.37 0.11
C ASN A 103 -12.36 12.37 1.25
N ARG A 104 -11.92 13.61 0.95
CA ARG A 104 -11.69 14.65 1.97
C ARG A 104 -13.00 15.21 2.54
N THR A 105 -14.06 15.30 1.74
CA THR A 105 -15.24 16.15 1.98
C THR A 105 -16.42 15.47 2.68
N ARG A 106 -16.43 14.14 2.84
CA ARG A 106 -17.52 13.43 3.55
C ARG A 106 -17.12 13.13 4.99
N GLU A 107 -17.13 14.16 5.84
CA GLU A 107 -16.60 14.05 7.20
C GLU A 107 -17.69 13.80 8.25
N ASP A 108 -18.92 14.29 8.04
CA ASP A 108 -19.86 14.55 9.11
C ASP A 108 -21.20 13.82 8.98
N VAL A 109 -21.28 12.76 8.19
CA VAL A 109 -22.50 11.96 8.17
C VAL A 109 -22.48 11.00 9.35
N PRO A 110 -23.44 11.15 10.31
CA PRO A 110 -23.54 10.22 11.43
C PRO A 110 -23.65 8.77 10.94
N TYR A 111 -23.08 7.85 11.72
CA TYR A 111 -23.23 6.43 11.41
C TYR A 111 -24.70 6.02 11.52
N ASP A 112 -25.28 5.71 10.40
CA ASP A 112 -26.54 5.00 10.33
C ASP A 112 -26.26 3.60 9.74
N PRO A 113 -26.44 2.53 10.53
CA PRO A 113 -26.25 1.17 10.03
C PRO A 113 -27.23 0.79 8.91
N ALA A 114 -28.36 1.51 8.78
CA ALA A 114 -29.34 1.30 7.72
C ALA A 114 -28.93 1.99 6.40
N ILE A 115 -28.00 2.95 6.45
CA ILE A 115 -27.53 3.68 5.28
C ILE A 115 -26.10 3.28 4.98
N THR A 116 -25.93 2.23 4.20
CA THR A 116 -24.66 1.79 3.71
C THR A 116 -23.98 2.89 2.88
N ASN A 117 -22.70 3.18 3.16
CA ASN A 117 -21.83 3.94 2.27
C ASN A 117 -21.78 5.48 2.40
N GLN A 118 -22.14 6.06 3.51
CA GLN A 118 -22.06 7.52 3.65
C GLN A 118 -20.69 8.06 4.11
N ARG A 119 -19.70 7.19 4.36
CA ARG A 119 -18.48 7.55 5.08
C ARG A 119 -17.25 7.74 4.22
N CYS A 120 -17.27 7.23 2.99
CA CYS A 120 -16.22 7.44 2.01
C CYS A 120 -16.82 7.65 0.62
N SER A 121 -16.07 8.27 -0.27
CA SER A 121 -16.54 8.52 -1.63
C SER A 121 -16.60 7.22 -2.44
N ALA A 122 -17.50 7.17 -3.42
CA ALA A 122 -17.57 6.08 -4.38
C ALA A 122 -16.22 5.91 -5.11
N LEU A 123 -15.63 7.01 -5.56
CA LEU A 123 -14.35 7.01 -6.24
C LEU A 123 -13.20 6.42 -5.38
N TRP A 124 -13.17 6.72 -4.07
CA TRP A 124 -12.21 6.09 -3.15
C TRP A 124 -12.42 4.58 -3.02
N LEU A 125 -13.68 4.14 -2.97
CA LEU A 125 -14.01 2.72 -2.87
C LEU A 125 -13.64 1.95 -4.14
N HIS A 126 -13.90 2.53 -5.30
CA HIS A 126 -13.43 2.01 -6.58
C HIS A 126 -11.90 1.92 -6.62
N ALA A 127 -11.21 3.03 -6.34
CA ALA A 127 -9.75 3.05 -6.32
C ALA A 127 -9.16 2.01 -5.34
N ARG A 128 -9.86 1.72 -4.24
CA ARG A 128 -9.44 0.68 -3.30
C ARG A 128 -9.58 -0.73 -3.88
N VAL A 129 -10.64 -1.03 -4.61
CA VAL A 129 -10.95 -2.40 -5.07
C VAL A 129 -10.37 -2.66 -6.46
N GLU A 130 -10.71 -1.86 -7.45
CA GLU A 130 -10.15 -1.96 -8.80
C GLU A 130 -8.63 -1.70 -8.79
N GLY A 131 -8.20 -0.73 -7.99
CA GLY A 131 -6.77 -0.47 -7.80
C GLY A 131 -6.00 -1.63 -7.16
N GLN A 132 -6.64 -2.45 -6.30
CA GLN A 132 -5.98 -3.65 -5.78
C GLN A 132 -5.77 -4.71 -6.88
N LYS A 133 -6.66 -4.77 -7.87
CA LYS A 133 -6.47 -5.62 -9.05
C LYS A 133 -5.24 -5.18 -9.85
N LEU A 134 -5.08 -3.87 -10.06
CA LEU A 134 -3.87 -3.35 -10.71
C LEU A 134 -2.60 -3.70 -9.93
N VAL A 135 -2.60 -3.55 -8.59
CA VAL A 135 -1.43 -3.96 -7.76
C VAL A 135 -1.08 -5.43 -7.98
N ALA A 136 -2.08 -6.31 -8.01
CA ALA A 136 -1.86 -7.73 -8.26
C ALA A 136 -1.26 -7.98 -9.65
N MET A 137 -1.86 -7.40 -10.68
CA MET A 137 -1.40 -7.58 -12.07
C MET A 137 -0.01 -6.97 -12.32
N LEU A 138 0.29 -5.83 -11.70
CA LEU A 138 1.63 -5.24 -11.74
C LEU A 138 2.66 -6.14 -11.04
N SER A 139 2.30 -6.75 -9.92
CA SER A 139 3.19 -7.72 -9.25
C SER A 139 3.49 -8.92 -10.13
N VAL A 140 2.48 -9.43 -10.86
CA VAL A 140 2.67 -10.52 -11.84
C VAL A 140 3.58 -10.05 -12.98
N HIS A 141 3.31 -8.89 -13.56
CA HIS A 141 4.11 -8.32 -14.66
C HIS A 141 5.58 -8.14 -14.27
N LEU A 142 5.86 -7.61 -13.08
CA LEU A 142 7.23 -7.48 -12.59
C LEU A 142 7.91 -8.84 -12.36
N CYS A 143 7.15 -9.88 -11.92
CA CYS A 143 7.67 -11.25 -11.86
C CYS A 143 8.03 -11.76 -13.26
N GLU A 144 7.16 -11.57 -14.25
CA GLU A 144 7.38 -11.99 -15.64
C GLU A 144 8.62 -11.33 -16.24
N LEU A 145 8.78 -10.03 -16.10
CA LEU A 145 9.98 -9.31 -16.57
C LEU A 145 11.28 -9.86 -15.95
N LEU A 146 11.27 -10.15 -14.66
CA LEU A 146 12.44 -10.73 -13.98
C LEU A 146 12.70 -12.16 -14.44
N GLN A 147 11.65 -12.94 -14.71
CA GLN A 147 11.77 -14.32 -15.23
C GLN A 147 12.28 -14.32 -16.67
N GLU A 148 11.82 -13.41 -17.51
CA GLU A 148 12.35 -13.22 -18.87
C GLU A 148 13.82 -12.80 -18.88
N ALA A 149 14.26 -12.06 -17.84
CA ALA A 149 15.66 -11.74 -17.62
C ALA A 149 16.48 -12.91 -17.03
N GLY A 150 15.86 -14.08 -16.82
CA GLY A 150 16.53 -15.32 -16.37
C GLY A 150 16.57 -15.53 -14.85
N PHE A 151 15.81 -14.76 -14.07
CA PHE A 151 15.75 -14.86 -12.62
C PHE A 151 14.46 -15.53 -12.15
N ARG A 152 14.47 -16.07 -10.93
CA ARG A 152 13.26 -16.50 -10.24
C ARG A 152 12.62 -15.32 -9.54
N ALA A 153 11.31 -15.22 -9.61
CA ALA A 153 10.56 -14.15 -8.98
C ALA A 153 9.18 -14.64 -8.52
N VAL A 154 8.77 -14.19 -7.34
CA VAL A 154 7.48 -14.51 -6.73
C VAL A 154 6.89 -13.24 -6.10
N ALA A 155 5.60 -13.01 -6.29
CA ALA A 155 4.82 -12.03 -5.54
C ALA A 155 4.18 -12.72 -4.30
N PRO A 156 4.73 -12.56 -3.09
CA PRO A 156 4.27 -13.30 -1.90
C PRO A 156 2.79 -13.15 -1.60
N SER A 157 2.24 -11.94 -1.76
CA SER A 157 0.82 -11.66 -1.52
C SER A 157 -0.13 -12.39 -2.46
N LEU A 158 0.37 -12.91 -3.59
CA LEU A 158 -0.41 -13.66 -4.58
C LEU A 158 -0.11 -15.16 -4.54
N SER A 159 0.88 -15.57 -3.78
CA SER A 159 1.26 -16.98 -3.64
C SER A 159 0.17 -17.79 -2.94
N PRO A 160 -0.04 -19.06 -3.35
CA PRO A 160 -0.89 -20.00 -2.60
C PRO A 160 -0.45 -20.21 -1.15
N GLU A 161 0.80 -19.87 -0.83
CA GLU A 161 1.36 -19.97 0.53
C GLU A 161 1.12 -18.73 1.39
N PHE A 162 0.55 -17.66 0.82
CA PHE A 162 0.17 -16.48 1.59
C PHE A 162 -0.91 -16.84 2.61
N ARG A 163 -0.72 -16.43 3.86
CA ARG A 163 -1.66 -16.68 4.97
C ARG A 163 -1.89 -15.42 5.78
N MET A 164 -3.17 -15.16 6.03
CA MET A 164 -3.57 -14.17 7.03
C MET A 164 -3.49 -14.82 8.40
N ALA A 165 -2.77 -14.18 9.33
CA ALA A 165 -2.82 -14.48 10.75
C ALA A 165 -3.80 -13.52 11.43
N SER A 166 -4.57 -14.02 12.39
CA SER A 166 -5.53 -13.18 13.13
C SER A 166 -4.81 -12.34 14.20
N PRO A 167 -5.33 -11.12 14.51
CA PRO A 167 -6.33 -10.32 13.79
C PRO A 167 -5.70 -9.18 13.00
N PHE A 168 -5.28 -9.11 11.91
CA PHE A 168 -4.69 -8.05 11.07
C PHE A 168 -3.19 -8.20 10.81
N SER A 169 -2.69 -9.42 10.89
CA SER A 169 -1.34 -9.79 10.52
C SER A 169 -1.36 -10.81 9.38
N SER A 170 -0.24 -10.98 8.72
CA SER A 170 -0.05 -11.97 7.65
C SER A 170 1.41 -12.40 7.63
N ASN A 171 1.68 -13.54 7.00
CA ASN A 171 3.05 -14.05 6.85
C ASN A 171 3.91 -13.23 5.86
N TRP A 172 3.32 -12.19 5.23
CA TRP A 172 4.01 -11.18 4.43
C TRP A 172 3.32 -9.83 4.58
N SER A 173 4.07 -8.76 4.83
CA SER A 173 3.52 -7.42 5.09
C SER A 173 4.11 -6.38 4.16
N GLU A 174 3.35 -5.96 3.15
CA GLU A 174 3.79 -4.98 2.15
C GLU A 174 4.32 -3.67 2.77
N ARG A 175 3.75 -3.21 3.88
CA ARG A 175 4.23 -1.98 4.55
C ARG A 175 5.60 -2.14 5.19
N HIS A 176 5.87 -3.30 5.81
CA HIS A 176 7.17 -3.57 6.41
C HIS A 176 8.23 -3.81 5.34
N VAL A 177 7.84 -4.47 4.24
CA VAL A 177 8.70 -4.64 3.07
C VAL A 177 9.07 -3.29 2.46
N ALA A 178 8.10 -2.41 2.26
CA ALA A 178 8.34 -1.06 1.75
C ALA A 178 9.23 -0.21 2.69
N PHE A 179 9.08 -0.39 4.01
CA PHE A 179 10.02 0.20 4.99
C PHE A 179 11.43 -0.35 4.81
N ALA A 180 11.60 -1.66 4.64
CA ALA A 180 12.91 -2.25 4.39
C ALA A 180 13.52 -1.79 3.06
N ALA A 181 12.69 -1.58 2.03
CA ALA A 181 13.10 -1.12 0.70
C ALA A 181 13.35 0.40 0.60
N GLY A 182 13.37 1.15 1.70
CA GLY A 182 13.71 2.58 1.68
C GLY A 182 12.55 3.51 1.30
N LEU A 183 11.32 3.01 1.11
CA LEU A 183 10.22 3.82 0.60
C LEU A 183 9.61 4.78 1.62
N GLY A 184 9.74 4.52 2.93
CA GLY A 184 9.18 5.41 3.94
C GLY A 184 9.06 4.83 5.33
N THR A 185 8.42 5.57 6.25
CA THR A 185 8.26 5.21 7.66
C THR A 185 6.79 5.21 8.08
N PHE A 186 6.48 4.50 9.16
CA PHE A 186 5.10 4.38 9.65
C PHE A 186 4.60 5.66 10.30
N GLY A 187 3.34 6.00 10.05
CA GLY A 187 2.64 7.05 10.77
C GLY A 187 1.77 6.53 11.91
N LEU A 188 1.23 7.46 12.71
CA LEU A 188 0.29 7.20 13.79
C LEU A 188 -0.93 6.37 13.33
N SER A 189 -1.38 6.55 12.09
CA SER A 189 -2.48 5.79 11.47
C SER A 189 -2.09 4.39 11.02
N LYS A 190 -0.85 3.93 11.24
CA LYS A 190 -0.25 2.71 10.67
C LYS A 190 -0.12 2.71 9.14
N GLY A 191 -0.34 3.85 8.47
CA GLY A 191 0.03 4.06 7.07
C GLY A 191 1.53 4.26 6.94
N LEU A 192 2.13 3.83 5.82
CA LEU A 192 3.51 4.12 5.49
C LEU A 192 3.57 5.49 4.80
N ILE A 193 4.33 6.42 5.34
CA ILE A 193 4.55 7.76 4.77
C ILE A 193 5.75 7.67 3.85
N THR A 194 5.52 7.85 2.56
CA THR A 194 6.55 7.85 1.51
C THR A 194 6.85 9.26 1.04
N ALA A 195 7.81 9.43 0.13
CA ALA A 195 8.06 10.70 -0.55
C ALA A 195 6.82 11.23 -1.31
N LYS A 196 5.92 10.33 -1.78
CA LYS A 196 4.63 10.67 -2.39
C LYS A 196 3.45 10.51 -1.40
N GLY A 197 3.71 10.57 -0.09
CA GLY A 197 2.72 10.47 0.98
C GLY A 197 2.28 9.05 1.30
N MET A 198 1.11 8.91 1.96
CA MET A 198 0.62 7.61 2.41
C MET A 198 -0.70 7.17 1.75
N ALA A 199 -1.34 8.03 0.96
CA ALA A 199 -2.59 7.71 0.30
C ALA A 199 -2.32 6.91 -0.97
N GLY A 200 -2.33 5.59 -0.88
CA GLY A 200 -2.01 4.71 -2.00
C GLY A 200 -2.03 3.23 -1.61
N ARG A 201 -1.38 2.41 -2.43
CA ARG A 201 -1.23 0.97 -2.26
C ARG A 201 0.22 0.54 -2.40
N LEU A 202 0.52 -0.59 -1.84
CA LEU A 202 1.84 -1.21 -1.84
C LEU A 202 1.74 -2.61 -2.42
N GLY A 203 2.81 -3.03 -3.09
CA GLY A 203 3.04 -4.39 -3.53
C GLY A 203 4.53 -4.70 -3.54
N SER A 204 4.88 -5.97 -3.71
CA SER A 204 6.27 -6.39 -3.72
C SER A 204 6.49 -7.71 -4.45
N VAL A 205 7.73 -7.92 -4.88
CA VAL A 205 8.24 -9.13 -5.52
C VAL A 205 9.53 -9.54 -4.83
N VAL A 206 9.68 -10.82 -4.53
CA VAL A 206 10.94 -11.45 -4.06
C VAL A 206 11.61 -12.11 -5.26
N THR A 207 12.93 -11.94 -5.41
CA THR A 207 13.68 -12.49 -6.54
C THR A 207 15.12 -12.86 -6.15
N ASP A 208 15.73 -13.76 -6.88
CA ASP A 208 17.16 -14.06 -6.81
C ASP A 208 18.01 -13.15 -7.71
N ALA A 209 17.40 -12.20 -8.44
CA ALA A 209 18.11 -11.17 -9.17
C ALA A 209 18.92 -10.27 -8.20
N PRO A 210 20.25 -10.14 -8.38
CA PRO A 210 21.07 -9.29 -7.52
C PRO A 210 20.88 -7.82 -7.93
N MET A 211 20.32 -7.01 -7.05
CA MET A 211 20.10 -5.58 -7.25
C MET A 211 20.68 -4.78 -6.07
N ALA A 212 21.16 -3.57 -6.36
CA ALA A 212 21.65 -2.67 -5.32
C ALA A 212 20.48 -2.18 -4.45
N PRO A 213 20.54 -2.34 -3.11
CA PRO A 213 19.50 -1.85 -2.23
C PRO A 213 19.35 -0.33 -2.29
N THR A 214 18.12 0.15 -2.27
CA THR A 214 17.81 1.57 -2.13
C THR A 214 18.24 2.07 -0.74
N PRO A 215 18.96 3.19 -0.64
CA PRO A 215 19.31 3.76 0.66
C PRO A 215 18.08 4.06 1.50
N ARG A 216 18.15 3.79 2.81
CA ARG A 216 17.14 4.17 3.79
C ARG A 216 17.57 5.47 4.49
N PRO A 217 16.99 6.63 4.13
CA PRO A 217 17.38 7.92 4.71
C PRO A 217 16.77 8.15 6.11
N TYR A 218 16.42 7.11 6.83
CA TYR A 218 15.81 7.13 8.15
C TYR A 218 16.38 6.02 9.04
N THR A 219 16.40 6.28 10.33
CA THR A 219 16.89 5.36 11.36
C THR A 219 15.77 4.82 12.26
N SER A 220 14.66 5.55 12.33
CA SER A 220 13.48 5.18 13.13
C SER A 220 12.32 4.75 12.25
N PRO A 221 11.56 3.70 12.64
CA PRO A 221 10.37 3.27 11.89
C PRO A 221 9.25 4.32 11.86
N PHE A 222 9.33 5.39 12.66
CA PHE A 222 8.31 6.44 12.78
C PHE A 222 8.82 7.85 12.45
N GLU A 223 9.97 7.95 11.80
CA GLU A 223 10.70 9.21 11.66
C GLU A 223 9.94 10.31 10.92
N TYR A 224 9.15 9.94 9.90
CA TYR A 224 8.39 10.91 9.11
C TYR A 224 7.08 11.35 9.77
N CYS A 225 6.63 10.67 10.82
CA CYS A 225 5.42 11.08 11.53
C CYS A 225 5.71 12.24 12.50
N THR A 226 5.01 13.37 12.31
CA THR A 226 5.15 14.54 13.19
C THR A 226 4.23 14.47 14.42
N LEU A 227 3.45 13.39 14.60
CA LEU A 227 2.46 13.24 15.68
C LEU A 227 1.44 14.40 15.75
N CYS A 228 1.14 15.03 14.62
CA CYS A 228 0.25 16.20 14.54
C CYS A 228 -1.22 15.90 14.89
N GLY A 229 -1.60 14.63 15.02
CA GLY A 229 -2.95 14.19 15.39
C GLY A 229 -4.03 14.38 14.31
N ALA A 230 -3.69 14.89 13.12
CA ALA A 230 -4.70 15.12 12.07
C ALA A 230 -5.46 13.85 11.68
N CYS A 231 -4.77 12.72 11.58
CA CYS A 231 -5.40 11.42 11.27
C CYS A 231 -6.32 10.93 12.41
N ALA A 232 -6.01 11.27 13.67
CA ALA A 232 -6.87 10.96 14.81
C ALA A 232 -8.15 11.78 14.79
N ARG A 233 -8.03 13.12 14.59
CA ARG A 233 -9.21 14.02 14.45
C ARG A 233 -10.13 13.64 13.31
N ARG A 234 -9.56 13.10 12.22
CA ARG A 234 -10.33 12.65 11.05
C ARG A 234 -10.87 11.23 11.18
N CYS A 235 -10.51 10.47 12.22
CA CYS A 235 -10.95 9.10 12.37
C CYS A 235 -12.40 9.03 12.85
N PRO A 236 -13.38 8.66 12.01
CA PRO A 236 -14.79 8.65 12.40
C PRO A 236 -15.12 7.54 13.39
N ALA A 237 -14.25 6.53 13.52
CA ALA A 237 -14.38 5.44 14.49
C ALA A 237 -13.69 5.73 15.83
N GLY A 238 -12.99 6.87 15.98
CA GLY A 238 -12.18 7.14 17.16
C GLY A 238 -11.04 6.13 17.41
N ALA A 239 -10.62 5.41 16.35
CA ALA A 239 -9.67 4.30 16.47
C ALA A 239 -8.20 4.75 16.57
N ILE A 240 -7.90 6.04 16.60
CA ILE A 240 -6.54 6.58 16.61
C ILE A 240 -6.37 7.53 17.79
N ASP A 241 -5.42 7.20 18.66
CA ASP A 241 -5.06 7.97 19.86
C ASP A 241 -3.62 8.46 19.79
N VAL A 242 -3.45 9.78 19.82
CA VAL A 242 -2.12 10.43 19.77
C VAL A 242 -1.29 10.12 21.01
N ALA A 243 -1.93 10.03 22.18
CA ALA A 243 -1.23 9.80 23.45
C ALA A 243 -0.51 8.45 23.51
N ARG A 244 -0.97 7.47 22.72
CA ARG A 244 -0.37 6.12 22.63
C ARG A 244 0.84 6.04 21.69
N GLY A 245 1.20 7.15 21.02
CA GLY A 245 2.32 7.20 20.07
C GLY A 245 2.14 6.32 18.83
N CYS A 246 3.08 6.38 17.89
CA CYS A 246 2.96 5.69 16.60
C CYS A 246 2.89 4.15 16.74
N ALA A 247 3.58 3.58 17.71
CA ALA A 247 3.63 2.12 17.88
C ALA A 247 2.27 1.52 18.28
N LEU A 248 1.50 2.20 19.09
CA LEU A 248 0.25 1.70 19.67
C LEU A 248 -0.98 2.57 19.35
N GLY A 249 -0.78 3.68 18.63
CA GLY A 249 -1.77 4.74 18.48
C GLY A 249 -3.01 4.37 17.66
N LYS A 250 -3.01 3.27 16.90
CA LYS A 250 -4.19 2.82 16.16
C LYS A 250 -4.69 1.49 16.66
N ASP A 251 -5.95 1.46 17.07
CA ASP A 251 -6.68 0.25 17.40
C ASP A 251 -7.33 -0.36 16.15
N GLN A 252 -6.83 -1.51 15.74
CA GLN A 252 -7.33 -2.22 14.57
C GLN A 252 -8.65 -2.94 14.83
N LEU A 253 -8.94 -3.30 16.09
CA LEU A 253 -10.20 -3.96 16.48
C LEU A 253 -11.37 -2.97 16.40
N VAL A 254 -11.13 -1.70 16.64
CA VAL A 254 -12.11 -0.61 16.44
C VAL A 254 -12.18 -0.21 14.96
N CYS A 255 -11.03 -0.09 14.28
CA CYS A 255 -10.98 0.35 12.89
C CYS A 255 -11.59 -0.67 11.91
N GLY A 256 -11.36 -1.97 12.14
CA GLY A 256 -11.74 -3.04 11.21
C GLY A 256 -13.24 -3.14 10.97
N PRO A 257 -14.06 -3.29 12.02
CA PRO A 257 -15.54 -3.34 11.89
C PRO A 257 -16.10 -2.08 11.23
N TYR A 258 -15.61 -0.90 11.64
CA TYR A 258 -16.02 0.37 11.02
C TYR A 258 -15.73 0.40 9.52
N MET A 259 -14.52 0.00 9.10
CA MET A 259 -14.13 -0.03 7.70
C MET A 259 -14.97 -1.01 6.88
N LYS A 260 -15.31 -2.18 7.43
CA LYS A 260 -16.15 -3.18 6.78
C LYS A 260 -17.61 -2.73 6.66
N GLY A 261 -18.10 -1.97 7.63
CA GLY A 261 -19.46 -1.38 7.62
C GLY A 261 -19.62 -0.21 6.64
N SER A 262 -18.53 0.29 6.04
CA SER A 262 -18.56 1.36 5.04
C SER A 262 -18.38 0.76 3.65
N TYR A 263 -19.45 0.42 2.96
CA TYR A 263 -19.39 -0.25 1.68
C TYR A 263 -20.40 0.32 0.66
N LEU A 264 -20.09 0.13 -0.64
CA LEU A 264 -21.06 0.22 -1.73
C LEU A 264 -21.78 -1.11 -1.88
N PRO A 265 -23.10 -1.09 -2.12
CA PRO A 265 -23.82 -2.29 -2.52
C PRO A 265 -23.16 -2.98 -3.72
N PRO A 266 -23.37 -4.29 -3.91
CA PRO A 266 -22.94 -4.98 -5.10
C PRO A 266 -23.42 -4.25 -6.35
N HIS A 267 -22.53 -4.01 -7.31
CA HIS A 267 -22.82 -3.32 -8.56
C HIS A 267 -22.12 -4.04 -9.72
N GLY A 268 -22.76 -4.09 -10.87
CA GLY A 268 -22.32 -4.84 -12.04
C GLY A 268 -22.59 -6.35 -11.93
N GLU A 269 -22.38 -7.09 -13.02
CA GLU A 269 -22.67 -8.52 -13.10
C GLU A 269 -21.91 -9.37 -12.08
N ALA A 270 -20.70 -8.94 -11.70
CA ALA A 270 -19.86 -9.67 -10.74
C ALA A 270 -20.29 -9.50 -9.28
N GLY A 271 -21.27 -8.65 -8.96
CA GLY A 271 -21.73 -8.41 -7.58
C GLY A 271 -20.62 -7.95 -6.62
N ILE A 272 -19.66 -7.16 -7.09
CA ILE A 272 -18.47 -6.78 -6.33
C ILE A 272 -18.85 -5.83 -5.20
N VAL A 273 -18.56 -6.22 -3.96
CA VAL A 273 -18.70 -5.37 -2.78
C VAL A 273 -17.47 -4.50 -2.60
N ARG A 274 -17.64 -3.18 -2.64
CA ARG A 274 -16.57 -2.20 -2.39
C ARG A 274 -16.71 -1.62 -1.00
N TYR A 275 -15.74 -1.83 -0.17
CA TYR A 275 -15.74 -1.37 1.23
C TYR A 275 -14.44 -0.62 1.57
N GLY A 276 -14.49 0.25 2.56
CA GLY A 276 -13.32 1.01 3.01
C GLY A 276 -13.68 2.25 3.79
N CYS A 277 -12.67 2.99 4.23
CA CYS A 277 -12.82 4.30 4.88
C CYS A 277 -11.79 5.29 4.35
N GLY A 278 -10.49 5.13 4.68
CA GLY A 278 -9.40 5.98 4.19
C GLY A 278 -9.32 7.38 4.78
N LYS A 279 -10.21 7.79 5.70
CA LYS A 279 -10.25 9.15 6.27
C LYS A 279 -8.95 9.55 6.95
N CYS A 280 -8.22 8.62 7.54
CA CYS A 280 -6.91 8.87 8.14
C CYS A 280 -5.76 9.02 7.13
N GLN A 281 -6.02 8.86 5.84
CA GLN A 281 -5.02 8.97 4.75
C GLN A 281 -5.20 10.25 3.92
N VAL A 282 -6.33 10.93 4.02
CA VAL A 282 -6.66 12.13 3.24
C VAL A 282 -6.99 13.32 4.14
N GLY A 283 -6.76 14.55 3.66
CA GLY A 283 -6.93 15.75 4.47
C GLY A 283 -5.95 15.82 5.66
N VAL A 284 -4.79 15.19 5.52
CA VAL A 284 -3.72 15.13 6.54
C VAL A 284 -2.39 15.58 5.93
N PRO A 285 -1.45 16.14 6.73
CA PRO A 285 -0.18 16.64 6.20
C PRO A 285 0.68 15.61 5.45
N CYS A 286 0.52 14.31 5.77
CA CYS A 286 1.23 13.19 5.15
C CYS A 286 0.43 12.50 4.03
N GLU A 287 -0.60 13.14 3.49
CA GLU A 287 -1.45 12.58 2.43
C GLU A 287 -0.67 12.29 1.14
N HIS A 288 0.14 13.23 0.67
CA HIS A 288 0.84 13.17 -0.62
C HIS A 288 2.31 13.59 -0.54
N GLY A 289 2.92 13.50 0.64
CA GLY A 289 4.32 13.81 0.87
C GLY A 289 4.74 13.58 2.32
N ILE A 290 6.03 13.75 2.59
CA ILE A 290 6.56 13.73 3.95
C ILE A 290 6.16 15.05 4.63
N PRO A 291 5.46 15.01 5.77
CA PRO A 291 5.00 16.23 6.43
C PRO A 291 6.19 17.03 6.96
N LYS A 292 6.17 18.35 6.74
CA LYS A 292 7.16 19.25 7.33
C LYS A 292 6.93 19.33 8.85
N ARG A 293 8.00 19.19 9.62
CA ARG A 293 7.92 19.47 11.06
C ARG A 293 7.67 20.98 11.24
N PRO A 294 6.73 21.39 12.11
CA PRO A 294 6.60 22.81 12.43
C PRO A 294 7.95 23.31 12.93
N VAL A 295 8.40 24.43 12.39
CA VAL A 295 9.55 25.16 12.95
C VAL A 295 9.12 25.60 14.35
N ARG A 296 9.79 25.10 15.38
CA ARG A 296 9.57 25.50 16.78
C ARG A 296 10.20 26.85 17.04
#